data_4147428cb393c37d80b258202310747e
#
_entry.id   4147428cb393c37d80b258202310747e
#
_cell.length_a   1.000
_cell.length_b   1.000
_cell.length_c   1.000
_cell.angle_alpha   90.00
_cell.angle_beta   90.00
_cell.angle_gamma   90.00
#
_symmetry.space_group_name_H-M   'P 1'
#
loop_
_entity.id
_entity.type
_entity.pdbx_description
1 polymer ?
#
loop_
_entity_poly.entity_id
_entity_poly.type
_entity_poly.pdbx_seq_one_letter_code
_entity_poly.pdbx_strand_id
1 'polypeptide(L)'
;MSLETINIDRLGLRPGDRLLDLGCGEGRHSISAFLQGDIQVVGLDLSAKDLATAKGRLADFNIDADKIDYCLFIQGSGFTLPFADHTFDQVICSEVLEHIVEYEKVLSEIKRVLKPGGVFAVSVPRYFPEWVCWKLSDAYHEVEGGHVRIFNINTLKQQIAETSMHFIERHWAHSLHVPYWWLRCLFWSRDEHKPAEEAHWLVRQYHRFLVWDLMQRPKLTQILDHLLNPFLGKSVVMYFRNN
;
A
#
# COMPACT_ATOMS: atom_id res chain seq x y z
N MET A 1 6.94 8.65 -11.85
CA MET A 1 6.24 8.28 -10.59
C MET A 1 6.46 6.80 -10.32
N SER A 2 6.57 6.36 -9.09
CA SER A 2 6.56 4.93 -8.73
C SER A 2 5.12 4.47 -8.51
N LEU A 3 4.83 3.20 -8.81
CA LEU A 3 3.56 2.58 -8.37
C LEU A 3 3.56 2.28 -6.87
N GLU A 4 4.75 2.23 -6.28
CA GLU A 4 4.94 1.89 -4.88
C GLU A 4 4.59 3.06 -3.98
N THR A 5 3.78 2.80 -2.98
CA THR A 5 3.48 3.75 -1.90
C THR A 5 4.59 3.68 -0.86
N ILE A 6 4.96 2.47 -0.44
CA ILE A 6 6.10 2.23 0.45
C ILE A 6 7.40 2.31 -0.35
N ASN A 7 8.37 3.07 0.12
CA ASN A 7 9.71 3.08 -0.46
C ASN A 7 10.50 1.89 0.11
N ILE A 8 10.80 0.93 -0.76
CA ILE A 8 11.48 -0.33 -0.39
C ILE A 8 12.89 -0.08 0.15
N ASP A 9 13.63 0.91 -0.39
CA ASP A 9 14.99 1.23 0.08
C ASP A 9 15.03 1.62 1.56
N ARG A 10 13.93 2.17 2.09
CA ARG A 10 13.82 2.58 3.51
C ARG A 10 13.54 1.42 4.47
N LEU A 11 13.23 0.24 3.96
CA LEU A 11 13.08 -0.96 4.78
C LEU A 11 14.41 -1.51 5.29
N GLY A 12 15.53 -1.13 4.64
CA GLY A 12 16.86 -1.59 5.01
C GLY A 12 17.03 -3.10 4.78
N LEU A 13 16.49 -3.62 3.68
CA LEU A 13 16.56 -5.02 3.30
C LEU A 13 18.01 -5.52 3.21
N ARG A 14 18.24 -6.74 3.65
CA ARG A 14 19.54 -7.43 3.59
C ARG A 14 19.37 -8.79 2.92
N PRO A 15 20.40 -9.32 2.25
CA PRO A 15 20.34 -10.68 1.73
C PRO A 15 19.95 -11.70 2.81
N GLY A 16 18.96 -12.53 2.49
CA GLY A 16 18.43 -13.55 3.40
C GLY A 16 17.29 -13.06 4.32
N ASP A 17 16.94 -11.76 4.31
CA ASP A 17 15.80 -11.24 5.08
C ASP A 17 14.47 -11.85 4.60
N ARG A 18 13.48 -11.86 5.49
CA ARG A 18 12.11 -12.30 5.22
C ARG A 18 11.16 -11.12 5.35
N LEU A 19 10.43 -10.82 4.30
CA LEU A 19 9.46 -9.74 4.22
C LEU A 19 8.04 -10.29 4.12
N LEU A 20 7.12 -9.76 4.93
CA LEU A 20 5.68 -9.94 4.80
C LEU A 20 5.07 -8.67 4.18
N ASP A 21 4.30 -8.85 3.10
CA ASP A 21 3.44 -7.82 2.53
C ASP A 21 1.98 -8.18 2.87
N LEU A 22 1.44 -7.54 3.91
CA LEU A 22 0.09 -7.80 4.45
C LEU A 22 -0.94 -6.93 3.72
N GLY A 23 -1.93 -7.57 3.09
CA GLY A 23 -2.85 -6.94 2.16
C GLY A 23 -2.13 -6.61 0.85
N CYS A 24 -1.40 -7.60 0.31
CA CYS A 24 -0.54 -7.39 -0.85
C CYS A 24 -1.32 -7.13 -2.15
N GLY A 25 -2.62 -7.41 -2.19
CA GLY A 25 -3.45 -7.30 -3.39
C GLY A 25 -2.81 -8.02 -4.58
N GLU A 26 -2.65 -7.29 -5.67
CA GLU A 26 -2.04 -7.79 -6.91
C GLU A 26 -0.49 -7.84 -6.88
N GLY A 27 0.14 -7.81 -5.70
CA GLY A 27 1.55 -8.09 -5.48
C GLY A 27 2.54 -6.96 -5.75
N ARG A 28 2.08 -5.72 -5.83
CA ARG A 28 2.92 -4.57 -6.23
C ARG A 28 4.18 -4.40 -5.37
N HIS A 29 4.05 -4.35 -4.05
CA HIS A 29 5.19 -4.20 -3.15
C HIS A 29 5.97 -5.51 -2.99
N SER A 30 5.26 -6.64 -2.94
CA SER A 30 5.87 -7.98 -2.86
C SER A 30 6.84 -8.22 -4.02
N ILE A 31 6.38 -8.02 -5.26
CA ILE A 31 7.19 -8.24 -6.47
C ILE A 31 8.34 -7.23 -6.52
N SER A 32 8.06 -5.96 -6.22
CA SER A 32 9.11 -4.93 -6.23
C SER A 32 10.22 -5.22 -5.22
N ALA A 33 9.87 -5.61 -3.99
CA ALA A 33 10.84 -5.96 -2.97
C ALA A 33 11.65 -7.21 -3.36
N PHE A 34 10.99 -8.22 -3.89
CA PHE A 34 11.64 -9.45 -4.37
C PHE A 34 12.66 -9.20 -5.49
N LEU A 35 12.32 -8.32 -6.45
CA LEU A 35 13.21 -7.99 -7.58
C LEU A 35 14.39 -7.10 -7.18
N GLN A 36 14.32 -6.41 -6.04
CA GLN A 36 15.38 -5.51 -5.57
C GLN A 36 16.42 -6.18 -4.68
N GLY A 37 16.13 -7.37 -4.12
CA GLY A 37 17.02 -8.00 -3.15
C GLY A 37 17.01 -9.53 -3.19
N ASP A 38 18.01 -10.13 -2.58
CA ASP A 38 18.08 -11.58 -2.35
C ASP A 38 17.38 -11.93 -1.04
N ILE A 39 16.05 -11.79 -1.04
CA ILE A 39 15.18 -11.92 0.15
C ILE A 39 14.03 -12.90 -0.11
N GLN A 40 13.43 -13.37 0.97
CA GLN A 40 12.18 -14.14 0.90
C GLN A 40 11.00 -13.22 1.13
N VAL A 41 10.01 -13.26 0.23
CA VAL A 41 8.81 -12.43 0.31
C VAL A 41 7.57 -13.30 0.43
N VAL A 42 6.69 -12.94 1.36
CA VAL A 42 5.35 -13.52 1.46
C VAL A 42 4.33 -12.41 1.30
N GLY A 43 3.55 -12.44 0.21
CA GLY A 43 2.36 -11.63 0.04
C GLY A 43 1.15 -12.34 0.62
N LEU A 44 0.42 -11.70 1.53
CA LEU A 44 -0.80 -12.25 2.12
C LEU A 44 -1.98 -11.32 1.83
N ASP A 45 -3.07 -11.88 1.32
CA ASP A 45 -4.30 -11.14 1.05
C ASP A 45 -5.55 -12.00 1.27
N LEU A 46 -6.71 -11.37 1.49
CA LEU A 46 -8.02 -12.04 1.56
C LEU A 46 -8.53 -12.46 0.17
N SER A 47 -8.19 -11.70 -0.86
CA SER A 47 -8.71 -11.84 -2.22
C SER A 47 -7.93 -12.90 -3.01
N ALA A 48 -8.51 -14.08 -3.16
CA ALA A 48 -7.93 -15.13 -4.02
C ALA A 48 -7.75 -14.65 -5.49
N LYS A 49 -8.63 -13.74 -5.96
CA LYS A 49 -8.54 -13.17 -7.30
C LYS A 49 -7.29 -12.30 -7.46
N ASP A 50 -7.02 -11.43 -6.48
CA ASP A 50 -5.86 -10.52 -6.55
C ASP A 50 -4.56 -11.31 -6.40
N LEU A 51 -4.54 -12.34 -5.55
CA LEU A 51 -3.40 -13.27 -5.43
C LEU A 51 -3.14 -14.04 -6.73
N ALA A 52 -4.18 -14.43 -7.46
CA ALA A 52 -4.01 -15.04 -8.79
C ALA A 52 -3.39 -14.06 -9.79
N THR A 53 -3.81 -12.79 -9.74
CA THR A 53 -3.22 -11.71 -10.55
C THR A 53 -1.75 -11.45 -10.14
N ALA A 54 -1.45 -11.43 -8.84
CA ALA A 54 -0.09 -11.27 -8.33
C ALA A 54 0.85 -12.38 -8.83
N LYS A 55 0.40 -13.65 -8.77
CA LYS A 55 1.15 -14.80 -9.31
C LYS A 55 1.37 -14.68 -10.82
N GLY A 56 0.34 -14.26 -11.57
CA GLY A 56 0.46 -14.01 -13.02
C GLY A 56 1.50 -12.94 -13.32
N ARG A 57 1.45 -11.81 -12.61
CA ARG A 57 2.44 -10.72 -12.78
C ARG A 57 3.86 -11.13 -12.41
N LEU A 58 4.03 -11.93 -11.36
CA LEU A 58 5.35 -12.46 -11.00
C LEU A 58 5.91 -13.35 -12.12
N ALA A 59 5.06 -14.16 -12.75
CA ALA A 59 5.46 -15.04 -13.85
C ALA A 59 5.88 -14.29 -15.13
N ASP A 60 5.51 -13.01 -15.29
CA ASP A 60 5.95 -12.16 -16.41
C ASP A 60 7.44 -11.78 -16.31
N PHE A 61 8.07 -11.96 -15.14
CA PHE A 61 9.49 -11.70 -14.93
C PHE A 61 10.31 -12.97 -15.19
N ASN A 62 11.48 -12.80 -15.77
CA ASN A 62 12.42 -13.90 -15.97
C ASN A 62 13.18 -14.16 -14.65
N ILE A 63 12.61 -15.04 -13.81
CA ILE A 63 13.14 -15.38 -12.49
C ILE A 63 13.82 -16.74 -12.60
N ASP A 64 15.00 -16.86 -11.99
CA ASP A 64 15.71 -18.14 -11.89
C ASP A 64 14.84 -19.17 -11.16
N ALA A 65 14.80 -20.40 -11.68
CA ALA A 65 13.90 -21.45 -11.17
C ALA A 65 14.14 -21.81 -9.69
N ASP A 66 15.34 -21.63 -9.19
CA ASP A 66 15.74 -21.85 -7.80
C ASP A 66 15.29 -20.71 -6.85
N LYS A 67 14.88 -19.55 -7.41
CA LYS A 67 14.43 -18.40 -6.65
C LYS A 67 12.91 -18.17 -6.66
N ILE A 68 12.17 -18.87 -7.53
CA ILE A 68 10.73 -18.64 -7.68
C ILE A 68 9.97 -18.89 -6.36
N ASP A 69 10.42 -19.85 -5.55
CA ASP A 69 9.82 -20.19 -4.26
C ASP A 69 10.14 -19.18 -3.15
N TYR A 70 10.95 -18.17 -3.44
CA TYR A 70 11.27 -17.08 -2.50
C TYR A 70 10.24 -15.95 -2.53
N CYS A 71 9.31 -15.94 -3.48
CA CYS A 71 8.19 -15.01 -3.53
C CYS A 71 6.86 -15.77 -3.56
N LEU A 72 6.22 -15.89 -2.41
CA LEU A 72 4.99 -16.66 -2.23
C LEU A 72 3.79 -15.75 -2.05
N PHE A 73 2.65 -16.14 -2.62
CA PHE A 73 1.37 -15.49 -2.43
C PHE A 73 0.37 -16.44 -1.79
N ILE A 74 -0.11 -16.11 -0.59
CA ILE A 74 -1.00 -16.95 0.20
C ILE A 74 -2.28 -16.22 0.58
N GLN A 75 -3.39 -16.93 0.63
CA GLN A 75 -4.65 -16.39 1.10
C GLN A 75 -4.74 -16.49 2.62
N GLY A 76 -5.08 -15.39 3.27
CA GLY A 76 -5.19 -15.35 4.73
C GLY A 76 -5.73 -14.03 5.26
N SER A 77 -6.06 -14.03 6.55
CA SER A 77 -6.57 -12.87 7.26
C SER A 77 -5.48 -12.22 8.12
N GLY A 78 -5.45 -10.89 8.12
CA GLY A 78 -4.56 -10.12 9.00
C GLY A 78 -4.91 -10.23 10.49
N PHE A 79 -6.09 -10.75 10.83
CA PHE A 79 -6.51 -10.98 12.21
C PHE A 79 -5.85 -12.19 12.87
N THR A 80 -5.35 -13.13 12.06
CA THR A 80 -4.68 -14.36 12.55
C THR A 80 -3.69 -14.77 11.48
N LEU A 81 -2.46 -14.31 11.61
CA LEU A 81 -1.40 -14.62 10.67
C LEU A 81 -0.88 -16.03 10.87
N PRO A 82 -0.80 -16.88 9.82
CA PRO A 82 -0.39 -18.29 9.92
C PRO A 82 1.13 -18.44 10.04
N PHE A 83 1.76 -17.57 10.82
CA PHE A 83 3.21 -17.55 11.02
C PHE A 83 3.55 -17.58 12.51
N ALA A 84 4.70 -18.16 12.83
CA ALA A 84 5.25 -18.12 14.18
C ALA A 84 5.66 -16.69 14.58
N ASP A 85 5.80 -16.45 15.89
CA ASP A 85 6.35 -15.22 16.42
C ASP A 85 7.74 -14.94 15.84
N HIS A 86 8.05 -13.67 15.63
CA HIS A 86 9.38 -13.22 15.20
C HIS A 86 9.87 -13.90 13.90
N THR A 87 8.97 -14.07 12.92
CA THR A 87 9.29 -14.73 11.65
C THR A 87 9.91 -13.77 10.63
N PHE A 88 9.46 -12.51 10.59
CA PHE A 88 9.81 -11.55 9.54
C PHE A 88 10.77 -10.45 10.02
N ASP A 89 11.71 -10.09 9.16
CA ASP A 89 12.63 -8.97 9.36
C ASP A 89 11.94 -7.65 9.02
N GLN A 90 11.04 -7.68 8.00
CA GLN A 90 10.23 -6.52 7.62
C GLN A 90 8.77 -6.92 7.40
N VAL A 91 7.85 -5.99 7.71
CA VAL A 91 6.43 -6.11 7.40
C VAL A 91 5.97 -4.83 6.70
N ILE A 92 5.29 -4.99 5.57
CA ILE A 92 4.55 -3.93 4.88
C ILE A 92 3.06 -4.12 5.15
N CYS A 93 2.34 -3.01 5.38
CA CYS A 93 0.88 -2.96 5.41
C CYS A 93 0.45 -1.65 4.74
N SER A 94 0.15 -1.71 3.44
CA SER A 94 -0.03 -0.52 2.61
C SER A 94 -1.46 -0.37 2.13
N GLU A 95 -2.15 0.70 2.55
CA GLU A 95 -3.55 1.00 2.19
C GLU A 95 -4.49 -0.17 2.57
N VAL A 96 -4.42 -0.63 3.82
CA VAL A 96 -5.19 -1.77 4.34
C VAL A 96 -5.96 -1.42 5.60
N LEU A 97 -5.34 -0.72 6.56
CA LEU A 97 -5.93 -0.50 7.88
C LEU A 97 -7.20 0.35 7.85
N GLU A 98 -7.36 1.22 6.83
CA GLU A 98 -8.55 2.03 6.61
C GLU A 98 -9.81 1.22 6.29
N HIS A 99 -9.65 -0.03 5.83
CA HIS A 99 -10.74 -0.95 5.51
C HIS A 99 -11.16 -1.83 6.70
N ILE A 100 -10.36 -1.86 7.78
CA ILE A 100 -10.52 -2.80 8.88
C ILE A 100 -11.06 -2.09 10.13
N VAL A 101 -12.21 -2.52 10.63
CA VAL A 101 -12.84 -1.91 11.83
C VAL A 101 -11.96 -2.11 13.07
N GLU A 102 -11.46 -3.31 13.31
CA GLU A 102 -10.64 -3.68 14.48
C GLU A 102 -9.14 -3.79 14.10
N TYR A 103 -8.60 -2.77 13.43
CA TYR A 103 -7.22 -2.79 12.94
C TYR A 103 -6.16 -2.92 14.04
N GLU A 104 -6.49 -2.61 15.30
CA GLU A 104 -5.60 -2.79 16.44
C GLU A 104 -5.22 -4.28 16.63
N LYS A 105 -6.15 -5.20 16.32
CA LYS A 105 -5.85 -6.63 16.31
C LYS A 105 -4.83 -7.00 15.24
N VAL A 106 -4.94 -6.37 14.07
CA VAL A 106 -3.96 -6.55 12.98
C VAL A 106 -2.61 -5.98 13.38
N LEU A 107 -2.54 -4.82 14.04
CA LEU A 107 -1.29 -4.26 14.57
C LEU A 107 -0.65 -5.21 15.59
N SER A 108 -1.45 -5.87 16.42
CA SER A 108 -0.95 -6.86 17.40
C SER A 108 -0.34 -8.09 16.71
N GLU A 109 -0.95 -8.59 15.65
CA GLU A 109 -0.42 -9.69 14.84
C GLU A 109 0.85 -9.30 14.09
N ILE A 110 0.89 -8.08 13.49
CA ILE A 110 2.10 -7.53 12.88
C ILE A 110 3.25 -7.50 13.90
N LYS A 111 2.98 -6.98 15.11
CA LYS A 111 3.96 -6.95 16.19
C LYS A 111 4.45 -8.35 16.55
N ARG A 112 3.55 -9.34 16.64
CA ARG A 112 3.88 -10.71 17.00
C ARG A 112 4.82 -11.36 16.00
N VAL A 113 4.53 -11.22 14.69
CA VAL A 113 5.32 -11.89 13.64
C VAL A 113 6.60 -11.14 13.27
N LEU A 114 6.73 -9.87 13.64
CA LEU A 114 7.90 -9.05 13.36
C LEU A 114 9.01 -9.32 14.38
N LYS A 115 10.23 -9.62 13.92
CA LYS A 115 11.40 -9.83 14.76
C LYS A 115 11.73 -8.60 15.61
N PRO A 116 12.33 -8.75 16.79
CA PRO A 116 13.01 -7.64 17.47
C PRO A 116 14.04 -6.98 16.53
N GLY A 117 14.05 -5.65 16.48
CA GLY A 117 14.88 -4.89 15.55
C GLY A 117 14.33 -4.79 14.12
N GLY A 118 13.28 -5.54 13.79
CA GLY A 118 12.64 -5.54 12.47
C GLY A 118 11.92 -4.22 12.15
N VAL A 119 11.61 -3.99 10.88
CA VAL A 119 11.00 -2.76 10.40
C VAL A 119 9.55 -3.02 9.96
N PHE A 120 8.63 -2.21 10.47
CA PHE A 120 7.25 -2.12 10.02
C PHE A 120 7.02 -0.87 9.20
N ALA A 121 6.54 -1.01 7.97
CA ALA A 121 6.13 0.09 7.11
C ALA A 121 4.62 0.05 6.88
N VAL A 122 3.95 1.15 7.19
CA VAL A 122 2.49 1.28 7.02
C VAL A 122 2.16 2.51 6.20
N SER A 123 1.20 2.39 5.28
CA SER A 123 0.59 3.54 4.65
C SER A 123 -0.92 3.55 4.83
N VAL A 124 -1.46 4.76 4.93
CA VAL A 124 -2.90 5.04 4.95
C VAL A 124 -3.18 6.31 4.13
N PRO A 125 -4.41 6.48 3.63
CA PRO A 125 -4.81 7.73 2.98
C PRO A 125 -4.59 8.93 3.90
N ARG A 126 -4.09 10.03 3.32
CA ARG A 126 -3.89 11.27 4.05
C ARG A 126 -5.23 11.93 4.31
N TYR A 127 -5.41 12.49 5.53
CA TYR A 127 -6.67 13.05 6.01
C TYR A 127 -7.32 14.03 5.02
N PHE A 128 -6.61 15.08 4.59
CA PHE A 128 -7.21 16.14 3.79
C PHE A 128 -7.66 15.69 2.38
N PRO A 129 -6.83 15.02 1.56
CA PRO A 129 -7.28 14.51 0.27
C PRO A 129 -8.45 13.52 0.39
N GLU A 130 -8.43 12.66 1.40
CA GLU A 130 -9.46 11.66 1.66
C GLU A 130 -10.76 12.32 2.11
N TRP A 131 -10.70 13.28 3.02
CA TRP A 131 -11.85 14.07 3.48
C TRP A 131 -12.56 14.76 2.31
N VAL A 132 -11.80 15.31 1.34
CA VAL A 132 -12.40 15.91 0.14
C VAL A 132 -13.15 14.85 -0.68
N CYS A 133 -12.60 13.65 -0.88
CA CYS A 133 -13.30 12.55 -1.54
C CYS A 133 -14.62 12.21 -0.84
N TRP A 134 -14.61 12.10 0.48
CA TRP A 134 -15.82 11.83 1.28
C TRP A 134 -16.87 12.93 1.17
N LYS A 135 -16.45 14.20 1.03
CA LYS A 135 -17.36 15.33 0.83
C LYS A 135 -17.92 15.42 -0.58
N LEU A 136 -17.20 14.89 -1.57
CA LEU A 136 -17.63 14.91 -2.98
C LEU A 136 -18.56 13.73 -3.32
N SER A 137 -18.43 12.58 -2.62
CA SER A 137 -19.20 11.38 -2.93
C SER A 137 -19.37 10.48 -1.71
N ASP A 138 -20.60 10.32 -1.23
CA ASP A 138 -20.93 9.36 -0.18
C ASP A 138 -20.70 7.92 -0.67
N ALA A 139 -21.01 7.65 -1.94
CA ALA A 139 -20.78 6.33 -2.56
C ALA A 139 -19.29 5.91 -2.57
N TYR A 140 -18.36 6.85 -2.49
CA TYR A 140 -16.93 6.53 -2.48
C TYR A 140 -16.50 5.70 -1.26
N HIS A 141 -17.11 5.91 -0.10
CA HIS A 141 -16.76 5.21 1.14
C HIS A 141 -17.85 4.24 1.63
N GLU A 142 -19.09 4.33 1.09
CA GLU A 142 -20.20 3.44 1.46
C GLU A 142 -20.23 2.12 0.66
N VAL A 143 -19.35 1.97 -0.35
CA VAL A 143 -19.26 0.72 -1.12
C VAL A 143 -18.69 -0.41 -0.28
N GLU A 144 -19.03 -1.65 -0.60
CA GLU A 144 -18.44 -2.83 0.00
C GLU A 144 -16.90 -2.81 -0.19
N GLY A 145 -16.16 -2.94 0.91
CA GLY A 145 -14.69 -2.80 0.90
C GLY A 145 -14.20 -1.35 0.83
N GLY A 146 -15.07 -0.34 0.96
CA GLY A 146 -14.69 1.07 1.06
C GLY A 146 -13.94 1.40 2.35
N HIS A 147 -13.48 2.65 2.45
CA HIS A 147 -12.76 3.12 3.64
C HIS A 147 -13.75 3.34 4.80
N VAL A 148 -13.61 2.59 5.89
CA VAL A 148 -14.47 2.73 7.07
C VAL A 148 -14.05 3.90 7.96
N ARG A 149 -12.89 4.53 7.69
CA ARG A 149 -12.36 5.67 8.47
C ARG A 149 -11.36 6.51 7.71
N ILE A 150 -11.19 7.73 8.16
CA ILE A 150 -10.05 8.60 7.81
C ILE A 150 -9.12 8.66 9.02
N PHE A 151 -7.87 8.25 8.87
CA PHE A 151 -6.92 8.24 9.98
C PHE A 151 -6.43 9.63 10.38
N ASN A 152 -6.42 9.89 11.69
CA ASN A 152 -5.55 10.91 12.26
C ASN A 152 -4.14 10.28 12.45
N ILE A 153 -3.17 10.83 11.76
CA ILE A 153 -1.80 10.27 11.72
C ILE A 153 -1.12 10.27 13.08
N ASN A 154 -1.36 11.28 13.91
CA ASN A 154 -0.79 11.31 15.26
C ASN A 154 -1.39 10.22 16.14
N THR A 155 -2.70 9.99 16.03
CA THR A 155 -3.39 8.91 16.75
C THR A 155 -2.87 7.54 16.29
N LEU A 156 -2.81 7.30 14.98
CA LEU A 156 -2.29 6.03 14.45
C LEU A 156 -0.82 5.80 14.88
N LYS A 157 0.01 6.84 14.80
CA LYS A 157 1.40 6.78 15.27
C LYS A 157 1.49 6.40 16.75
N GLN A 158 0.64 6.99 17.59
CA GLN A 158 0.61 6.68 19.02
C GLN A 158 0.17 5.23 19.26
N GLN A 159 -0.89 4.77 18.61
CA GLN A 159 -1.38 3.40 18.74
C GLN A 159 -0.35 2.36 18.32
N ILE A 160 0.40 2.62 17.23
CA ILE A 160 1.52 1.75 16.84
C ILE A 160 2.62 1.79 17.91
N ALA A 161 2.95 2.95 18.46
CA ALA A 161 3.95 3.05 19.52
C ALA A 161 3.52 2.31 20.81
N GLU A 162 2.24 2.24 21.12
CA GLU A 162 1.68 1.47 22.25
C GLU A 162 1.94 -0.05 22.10
N THR A 163 2.17 -0.55 20.88
CA THR A 163 2.63 -1.93 20.66
C THR A 163 4.13 -2.12 20.86
N SER A 164 4.85 -1.14 21.46
CA SER A 164 6.31 -1.13 21.67
C SER A 164 7.14 -1.04 20.37
N MET A 165 6.55 -0.48 19.30
CA MET A 165 7.26 -0.14 18.09
C MET A 165 7.64 1.35 18.08
N HIS A 166 8.90 1.67 17.75
CA HIS A 166 9.40 3.05 17.73
C HIS A 166 9.31 3.65 16.33
N PHE A 167 8.74 4.85 16.25
CA PHE A 167 8.70 5.62 15.02
C PHE A 167 10.11 5.99 14.54
N ILE A 168 10.41 5.73 13.26
CA ILE A 168 11.68 6.07 12.61
C ILE A 168 11.49 7.37 11.82
N GLU A 169 10.65 7.30 10.77
CA GLU A 169 10.44 8.40 9.84
C GLU A 169 9.10 8.30 9.12
N ARG A 170 8.77 9.33 8.35
CA ARG A 170 7.61 9.33 7.46
C ARG A 170 7.93 10.03 6.14
N HIS A 171 7.15 9.71 5.11
CA HIS A 171 7.08 10.48 3.89
C HIS A 171 5.64 10.49 3.34
N TRP A 172 5.42 11.26 2.28
CA TRP A 172 4.14 11.33 1.58
C TRP A 172 4.34 10.88 0.14
N ALA A 173 3.29 10.32 -0.45
CA ALA A 173 3.35 9.75 -1.79
C ALA A 173 2.13 10.16 -2.62
N HIS A 174 2.33 10.15 -3.94
CA HIS A 174 1.26 10.20 -4.94
C HIS A 174 0.44 11.50 -4.96
N SER A 175 1.08 12.67 -4.85
CA SER A 175 0.39 13.95 -4.93
C SER A 175 -0.35 14.14 -6.27
N LEU A 176 0.23 13.70 -7.38
CA LEU A 176 -0.38 13.77 -8.70
C LEU A 176 -1.60 12.85 -8.87
N HIS A 177 -1.83 11.89 -7.96
CA HIS A 177 -3.04 11.09 -7.97
C HIS A 177 -4.24 11.78 -7.32
N VAL A 178 -4.02 12.79 -6.49
CA VAL A 178 -5.09 13.45 -5.73
C VAL A 178 -6.13 14.10 -6.65
N PRO A 179 -5.77 14.89 -7.70
CA PRO A 179 -6.76 15.44 -8.61
C PRO A 179 -7.56 14.37 -9.35
N TYR A 180 -6.95 13.22 -9.66
CA TYR A 180 -7.67 12.09 -10.28
C TYR A 180 -8.80 11.59 -9.38
N TRP A 181 -8.51 11.36 -8.10
CA TRP A 181 -9.51 10.85 -7.16
C TRP A 181 -10.60 11.89 -6.88
N TRP A 182 -10.27 13.18 -6.78
CA TRP A 182 -11.24 14.24 -6.62
C TRP A 182 -12.18 14.36 -7.84
N LEU A 183 -11.63 14.32 -9.05
CA LEU A 183 -12.43 14.29 -10.28
C LEU A 183 -13.32 13.03 -10.34
N ARG A 184 -12.77 11.88 -9.96
CA ARG A 184 -13.53 10.64 -9.93
C ARG A 184 -14.68 10.71 -8.93
N CYS A 185 -14.47 11.22 -7.74
CA CYS A 185 -15.52 11.43 -6.74
C CYS A 185 -16.55 12.46 -7.21
N LEU A 186 -16.12 13.59 -7.81
CA LEU A 186 -17.02 14.62 -8.31
C LEU A 186 -17.96 14.12 -9.42
N PHE A 187 -17.46 13.24 -10.28
CA PHE A 187 -18.23 12.65 -11.39
C PHE A 187 -18.63 11.20 -11.12
N TRP A 188 -18.67 10.79 -9.85
CA TRP A 188 -19.08 9.45 -9.47
C TRP A 188 -20.53 9.22 -9.87
N SER A 189 -20.76 8.28 -10.81
CA SER A 189 -22.10 7.80 -11.10
C SER A 189 -22.42 6.66 -10.14
N ARG A 190 -23.67 6.57 -9.66
CA ARG A 190 -24.12 5.49 -8.79
C ARG A 190 -24.00 4.08 -9.39
N ASP A 191 -23.73 3.98 -10.69
CA ASP A 191 -23.40 2.72 -11.37
C ASP A 191 -21.92 2.36 -11.11
N GLU A 192 -21.66 1.76 -9.97
CA GLU A 192 -20.33 1.42 -9.44
C GLU A 192 -19.51 0.46 -10.31
N HIS A 193 -20.13 -0.18 -11.29
CA HIS A 193 -19.52 -1.20 -12.14
C HIS A 193 -19.11 -0.66 -13.52
N LYS A 194 -19.20 0.66 -13.74
CA LYS A 194 -18.75 1.21 -15.03
C LYS A 194 -17.22 1.21 -15.09
N PRO A 195 -16.65 0.56 -16.12
CA PRO A 195 -15.21 0.60 -16.34
C PRO A 195 -14.74 2.05 -16.47
N ALA A 196 -13.45 2.31 -16.17
CA ALA A 196 -12.84 3.65 -16.25
C ALA A 196 -13.06 4.32 -17.63
N GLU A 197 -13.34 3.53 -18.67
CA GLU A 197 -13.65 3.95 -20.02
C GLU A 197 -15.01 4.69 -20.14
N GLU A 198 -15.94 4.43 -19.24
CA GLU A 198 -17.25 5.10 -19.17
C GLU A 198 -17.26 6.31 -18.24
N ALA A 199 -16.16 6.59 -17.51
CA ALA A 199 -16.04 7.74 -16.66
C ALA A 199 -16.10 9.05 -17.45
N HIS A 200 -16.45 10.14 -16.76
CA HIS A 200 -16.45 11.48 -17.34
C HIS A 200 -15.15 11.78 -18.10
N TRP A 201 -15.23 12.50 -19.23
CA TRP A 201 -14.09 12.72 -20.12
C TRP A 201 -12.84 13.31 -19.41
N LEU A 202 -13.04 14.20 -18.43
CA LEU A 202 -11.92 14.75 -17.61
C LEU A 202 -11.22 13.65 -16.82
N VAL A 203 -11.95 12.73 -16.21
CA VAL A 203 -11.39 11.59 -15.47
C VAL A 203 -10.53 10.74 -16.41
N ARG A 204 -11.06 10.44 -17.62
CA ARG A 204 -10.32 9.67 -18.64
C ARG A 204 -9.04 10.37 -19.10
N GLN A 205 -9.09 11.68 -19.35
CA GLN A 205 -7.88 12.42 -19.77
C GLN A 205 -6.85 12.45 -18.65
N TYR A 206 -7.28 12.68 -17.40
CA TYR A 206 -6.34 12.68 -16.29
C TYR A 206 -5.76 11.29 -16.03
N HIS A 207 -6.57 10.23 -16.16
CA HIS A 207 -6.09 8.84 -16.08
C HIS A 207 -5.03 8.56 -17.17
N ARG A 208 -5.26 8.97 -18.42
CA ARG A 208 -4.27 8.84 -19.49
C ARG A 208 -2.97 9.58 -19.17
N PHE A 209 -3.06 10.76 -18.56
CA PHE A 209 -1.88 11.49 -18.08
C PHE A 209 -1.11 10.68 -17.02
N LEU A 210 -1.79 10.10 -16.03
CA LEU A 210 -1.14 9.27 -14.99
C LEU A 210 -0.49 8.02 -15.58
N VAL A 211 -1.15 7.34 -16.52
CA VAL A 211 -0.59 6.18 -17.23
C VAL A 211 0.63 6.59 -18.05
N TRP A 212 0.55 7.70 -18.78
CA TRP A 212 1.70 8.25 -19.52
C TRP A 212 2.87 8.57 -18.59
N ASP A 213 2.59 9.25 -17.47
CA ASP A 213 3.62 9.59 -16.47
C ASP A 213 4.28 8.33 -15.89
N LEU A 214 3.50 7.31 -15.60
CA LEU A 214 4.00 6.04 -15.11
C LEU A 214 4.92 5.34 -16.11
N MET A 215 4.50 5.30 -17.39
CA MET A 215 5.23 4.59 -18.45
C MET A 215 6.48 5.34 -18.91
N GLN A 216 6.41 6.67 -19.01
CA GLN A 216 7.53 7.49 -19.53
C GLN A 216 8.47 7.98 -18.43
N ARG A 217 8.00 8.05 -17.17
CA ARG A 217 8.74 8.56 -16.01
C ARG A 217 9.46 9.89 -16.27
N PRO A 218 8.77 10.94 -16.78
CA PRO A 218 9.42 12.19 -17.09
C PRO A 218 9.99 12.84 -15.82
N LYS A 219 11.19 13.39 -15.90
CA LYS A 219 11.85 14.04 -14.74
C LYS A 219 11.02 15.19 -14.16
N LEU A 220 10.32 15.93 -15.02
CA LEU A 220 9.50 17.07 -14.59
C LEU A 220 8.38 16.65 -13.66
N THR A 221 7.62 15.61 -14.01
CA THR A 221 6.51 15.11 -13.18
C THR A 221 7.02 14.48 -11.90
N GLN A 222 8.17 13.80 -11.92
CA GLN A 222 8.80 13.27 -10.70
C GLN A 222 9.21 14.39 -9.74
N ILE A 223 9.82 15.47 -10.25
CA ILE A 223 10.17 16.63 -9.42
C ILE A 223 8.89 17.29 -8.87
N LEU A 224 7.87 17.47 -9.72
CA LEU A 224 6.60 18.07 -9.30
C LEU A 224 5.91 17.22 -8.22
N ASP A 225 5.82 15.90 -8.40
CA ASP A 225 5.25 14.98 -7.41
C ASP A 225 6.04 15.08 -6.08
N HIS A 226 7.36 15.04 -6.15
CA HIS A 226 8.21 15.17 -4.96
C HIS A 226 7.99 16.50 -4.22
N LEU A 227 7.90 17.61 -4.92
CA LEU A 227 7.67 18.93 -4.33
C LEU A 227 6.26 19.09 -3.77
N LEU A 228 5.25 18.48 -4.39
CA LEU A 228 3.86 18.55 -3.97
C LEU A 228 3.50 17.52 -2.87
N ASN A 229 4.23 16.42 -2.75
CA ASN A 229 3.94 15.36 -1.78
C ASN A 229 3.79 15.88 -0.33
N PRO A 230 4.63 16.79 0.20
CA PRO A 230 4.45 17.31 1.55
C PRO A 230 3.12 18.04 1.76
N PHE A 231 2.54 18.62 0.72
CA PHE A 231 1.31 19.42 0.77
C PHE A 231 0.08 18.63 0.36
N LEU A 232 0.18 17.82 -0.70
CA LEU A 232 -0.92 17.16 -1.38
C LEU A 232 -0.75 15.64 -1.55
N GLY A 233 0.28 15.01 -0.94
CA GLY A 233 0.45 13.56 -1.03
C GLY A 233 -0.84 12.83 -0.68
N LYS A 234 -1.27 11.89 -1.55
CA LYS A 234 -2.49 11.09 -1.33
C LYS A 234 -2.36 10.20 -0.11
N SER A 235 -1.19 9.61 0.06
CA SER A 235 -0.89 8.67 1.14
C SER A 235 0.19 9.21 2.05
N VAL A 236 0.09 8.87 3.34
CA VAL A 236 1.17 9.04 4.29
C VAL A 236 1.75 7.67 4.62
N VAL A 237 3.06 7.60 4.58
CA VAL A 237 3.83 6.40 4.88
C VAL A 237 4.63 6.63 6.15
N MET A 238 4.57 5.68 7.07
CA MET A 238 5.32 5.71 8.32
C MET A 238 6.13 4.43 8.47
N TYR A 239 7.33 4.57 9.02
CA TYR A 239 8.23 3.46 9.32
C TYR A 239 8.45 3.38 10.83
N PHE A 240 8.43 2.17 11.35
CA PHE A 240 8.61 1.86 12.76
C PHE A 240 9.63 0.74 12.93
N ARG A 241 10.33 0.73 14.05
CA ARG A 241 11.23 -0.36 14.45
C ARG A 241 10.63 -1.09 15.63
N ASN A 242 10.60 -2.40 15.54
CA ASN A 242 10.22 -3.26 16.65
C ASN A 242 11.36 -3.36 17.68
N ASN A 243 11.03 -3.22 18.96
CA ASN A 243 12.01 -3.41 20.06
C ASN A 243 12.09 -4.86 20.49
#